data_4a2d90b82f5c3996bf70170d71aeeb4c
#
_entry.id   4a2d90b82f5c3996bf70170d71aeeb4c
#
_cell.length_a   1.000
_cell.length_b   1.000
_cell.length_c   1.000
_cell.angle_alpha   90.00
_cell.angle_beta   90.00
_cell.angle_gamma   90.00
#
_symmetry.space_group_name_H-M   'P 1'
#
loop_
_entity.id
_entity.type
_entity.pdbx_description
1 polymer ?
#
loop_
_entity_poly.entity_id
_entity_poly.type
_entity_poly.pdbx_seq_one_letter_code
_entity_poly.pdbx_strand_id
1 'polypeptide(L)'
;ELAIEAGIPAGVLNVVPGFGKTAGEPLALHMDVDGLVFTGSTAVGKRLLQCAGLSNMKRAYMECGGKSPNIVFADAHDLEVAAKAAAGGIFYNQGEVCTAASRLLVERSIKDEFVARVVAAGKAMRPRHPLDPGAPMGAMVDEGQTQRVLDYIEKGKAEGARLALGGQRAEVV
;
A
#
# COMPACT_ATOMS: atom_id res chain seq x y z
N GLU A 1 21.36 3.40 -19.36
CA GLU A 1 21.73 2.57 -20.53
C GLU A 1 20.50 2.27 -21.38
N LEU A 2 19.52 1.51 -20.91
CA LEU A 2 18.32 1.10 -21.67
C LEU A 2 17.54 2.28 -22.30
N ALA A 3 17.46 3.42 -21.62
CA ALA A 3 16.79 4.60 -22.15
C ALA A 3 17.52 5.17 -23.39
N ILE A 4 18.85 5.17 -23.37
CA ILE A 4 19.69 5.61 -24.50
C ILE A 4 19.60 4.62 -25.65
N GLU A 5 19.65 3.32 -25.37
CA GLU A 5 19.47 2.26 -26.37
C GLU A 5 18.08 2.32 -27.03
N ALA A 6 17.05 2.71 -26.28
CA ALA A 6 15.70 2.96 -26.78
C ALA A 6 15.56 4.29 -27.56
N GLY A 7 16.62 5.07 -27.72
CA GLY A 7 16.63 6.32 -28.48
C GLY A 7 16.23 7.56 -27.71
N ILE A 8 16.12 7.51 -26.38
CA ILE A 8 15.88 8.70 -25.56
C ILE A 8 17.17 9.53 -25.51
N PRO A 9 17.13 10.83 -25.90
CA PRO A 9 18.33 11.67 -25.89
C PRO A 9 18.94 11.79 -24.48
N ALA A 10 20.27 11.89 -24.42
CA ALA A 10 20.98 12.09 -23.16
C ALA A 10 20.49 13.38 -22.44
N GLY A 11 20.29 13.30 -21.13
CA GLY A 11 19.81 14.41 -20.30
C GLY A 11 18.29 14.52 -20.19
N VAL A 12 17.49 13.77 -20.98
CA VAL A 12 16.03 13.78 -20.89
C VAL A 12 15.55 12.99 -19.66
N LEU A 13 16.20 11.85 -19.37
CA LEU A 13 15.93 11.04 -18.17
C LEU A 13 17.13 11.10 -17.22
N ASN A 14 16.92 11.63 -16.02
CA ASN A 14 17.93 11.74 -14.98
C ASN A 14 17.44 11.05 -13.72
N VAL A 15 18.23 10.13 -13.16
CA VAL A 15 17.92 9.43 -11.91
C VAL A 15 18.80 9.99 -10.80
N VAL A 16 18.17 10.59 -9.78
CA VAL A 16 18.85 11.19 -8.64
C VAL A 16 18.47 10.41 -7.38
N PRO A 17 19.23 9.37 -7.00
CA PRO A 17 18.96 8.60 -5.80
C PRO A 17 19.29 9.41 -4.54
N GLY A 18 18.51 9.20 -3.47
CA GLY A 18 18.75 9.87 -2.18
C GLY A 18 17.54 9.83 -1.28
N PHE A 19 17.71 10.33 -0.07
CA PHE A 19 16.61 10.46 0.88
C PHE A 19 15.66 11.59 0.50
N GLY A 20 14.38 11.45 0.82
CA GLY A 20 13.35 12.45 0.51
C GLY A 20 13.69 13.87 0.97
N LYS A 21 14.33 14.01 2.16
CA LYS A 21 14.74 15.31 2.71
C LYS A 21 15.95 15.93 2.00
N THR A 22 16.85 15.13 1.45
CA THR A 22 18.14 15.62 0.91
C THR A 22 18.17 15.62 -0.63
N ALA A 23 17.35 14.82 -1.29
CA ALA A 23 17.24 14.78 -2.74
C ALA A 23 15.84 15.23 -3.22
N GLY A 24 14.77 14.70 -2.64
CA GLY A 24 13.40 14.97 -3.08
C GLY A 24 12.93 16.39 -2.75
N GLU A 25 13.10 16.84 -1.51
CA GLU A 25 12.65 18.17 -1.10
C GLU A 25 13.39 19.31 -1.81
N PRO A 26 14.71 19.29 -2.01
CA PRO A 26 15.40 20.28 -2.83
C PRO A 26 14.89 20.35 -4.27
N LEU A 27 14.57 19.21 -4.90
CA LEU A 27 13.96 19.20 -6.24
C LEU A 27 12.56 19.83 -6.21
N ALA A 28 11.76 19.53 -5.18
CA ALA A 28 10.42 20.09 -5.03
C ALA A 28 10.43 21.61 -4.80
N LEU A 29 11.48 22.15 -4.17
CA LEU A 29 11.70 23.58 -3.93
C LEU A 29 12.40 24.28 -5.11
N HIS A 30 12.99 23.55 -6.07
CA HIS A 30 13.81 24.14 -7.11
C HIS A 30 12.97 25.01 -8.07
N MET A 31 13.42 26.23 -8.35
CA MET A 31 12.69 27.17 -9.18
C MET A 31 12.58 26.78 -10.66
N ASP A 32 13.52 25.97 -11.17
CA ASP A 32 13.57 25.54 -12.57
C ASP A 32 12.90 24.15 -12.77
N VAL A 33 12.20 23.61 -11.75
CA VAL A 33 11.37 22.43 -11.90
C VAL A 33 9.94 22.85 -12.13
N ASP A 34 9.36 22.55 -13.29
CA ASP A 34 8.05 23.03 -13.72
C ASP A 34 6.87 22.18 -13.22
N GLY A 35 7.11 20.95 -12.88
CA GLY A 35 6.07 20.02 -12.42
C GLY A 35 6.59 18.99 -11.44
N LEU A 36 5.69 18.49 -10.59
CA LEU A 36 5.98 17.49 -9.58
C LEU A 36 4.91 16.41 -9.60
N VAL A 37 5.32 15.17 -9.76
CA VAL A 37 4.45 14.00 -9.63
C VAL A 37 4.96 13.14 -8.47
N PHE A 38 4.08 12.75 -7.57
CA PHE A 38 4.43 12.01 -6.37
C PHE A 38 3.42 10.93 -6.05
N THR A 39 3.92 9.75 -5.72
CA THR A 39 3.14 8.67 -5.12
C THR A 39 3.74 8.31 -3.78
N GLY A 40 2.93 8.30 -2.72
CA GLY A 40 3.40 7.95 -1.39
C GLY A 40 2.44 8.37 -0.27
N SER A 41 2.99 8.65 0.93
CA SER A 41 2.14 8.99 2.06
C SER A 41 1.52 10.39 1.94
N THR A 42 0.29 10.54 2.44
CA THR A 42 -0.42 11.83 2.50
C THR A 42 0.40 12.91 3.22
N ALA A 43 1.15 12.54 4.27
CA ALA A 43 1.99 13.50 5.00
C ALA A 43 3.10 14.09 4.11
N VAL A 44 3.77 13.24 3.33
CA VAL A 44 4.79 13.68 2.37
C VAL A 44 4.14 14.46 1.21
N GLY A 45 3.01 14.00 0.68
CA GLY A 45 2.27 14.74 -0.36
C GLY A 45 1.91 16.16 0.07
N LYS A 46 1.40 16.35 1.29
CA LYS A 46 1.15 17.68 1.87
C LYS A 46 2.42 18.53 1.94
N ARG A 47 3.55 17.95 2.32
CA ARG A 47 4.83 18.65 2.37
C ARG A 47 5.27 19.10 0.97
N LEU A 48 5.11 18.26 -0.03
CA LEU A 48 5.47 18.58 -1.41
C LEU A 48 4.57 19.67 -2.01
N LEU A 49 3.28 19.70 -1.68
CA LEU A 49 2.38 20.81 -2.04
C LEU A 49 2.84 22.12 -1.41
N GLN A 50 3.30 22.09 -0.15
CA GLN A 50 3.90 23.27 0.49
C GLN A 50 5.16 23.72 -0.25
N CYS A 51 6.05 22.80 -0.65
CA CYS A 51 7.26 23.11 -1.42
C CYS A 51 6.91 23.76 -2.77
N ALA A 52 5.90 23.25 -3.47
CA ALA A 52 5.42 23.86 -4.72
C ALA A 52 4.94 25.29 -4.49
N GLY A 53 4.17 25.54 -3.43
CA GLY A 53 3.70 26.89 -3.08
C GLY A 53 4.80 27.85 -2.61
N LEU A 54 5.84 27.33 -1.95
CA LEU A 54 6.99 28.10 -1.46
C LEU A 54 8.03 28.40 -2.56
N SER A 55 7.90 27.78 -3.73
CA SER A 55 8.79 27.98 -4.88
C SER A 55 8.09 28.74 -6.02
N ASN A 56 8.08 28.19 -7.21
CA ASN A 56 7.52 28.79 -8.42
C ASN A 56 6.03 28.47 -8.67
N MET A 57 5.30 27.97 -7.68
CA MET A 57 3.91 27.50 -7.82
C MET A 57 3.74 26.40 -8.89
N LYS A 58 4.75 25.52 -9.02
CA LYS A 58 4.73 24.39 -9.95
C LYS A 58 3.50 23.51 -9.78
N ARG A 59 3.04 22.92 -10.86
CA ARG A 59 1.96 21.94 -10.80
C ARG A 59 2.42 20.70 -10.02
N ALA A 60 1.58 20.25 -9.10
CA ALA A 60 1.86 19.08 -8.27
C ALA A 60 0.70 18.08 -8.34
N TYR A 61 1.01 16.86 -8.75
CA TYR A 61 0.07 15.75 -8.86
C TYR A 61 0.39 14.71 -7.78
N MET A 62 -0.59 14.45 -6.90
CA MET A 62 -0.40 13.64 -5.70
C MET A 62 -1.25 12.39 -5.75
N GLU A 63 -0.60 11.23 -5.81
CA GLU A 63 -1.21 9.93 -5.58
C GLU A 63 -0.88 9.47 -4.17
N CYS A 64 -1.89 9.39 -3.31
CA CYS A 64 -1.72 9.08 -1.90
C CYS A 64 -2.53 7.85 -1.49
N GLY A 65 -2.19 7.28 -0.33
CA GLY A 65 -2.89 6.12 0.19
C GLY A 65 -4.33 6.41 0.62
N GLY A 66 -5.09 5.35 0.76
CA GLY A 66 -6.49 5.39 1.17
C GLY A 66 -6.87 4.26 2.11
N LYS A 67 -8.15 4.24 2.49
CA LYS A 67 -8.79 3.18 3.25
C LYS A 67 -10.11 2.84 2.56
N SER A 68 -10.01 2.27 1.36
CA SER A 68 -11.15 1.95 0.51
C SER A 68 -12.09 0.94 1.17
N PRO A 69 -13.42 1.13 1.11
CA PRO A 69 -14.36 0.14 1.58
C PRO A 69 -14.53 -0.98 0.54
N ASN A 70 -14.69 -2.20 1.03
CA ASN A 70 -15.23 -3.34 0.29
C ASN A 70 -16.54 -3.72 0.94
N ILE A 71 -17.64 -3.65 0.21
CA ILE A 71 -19.00 -3.80 0.75
C ILE A 71 -19.61 -5.08 0.21
N VAL A 72 -20.06 -5.97 1.09
CA VAL A 72 -20.65 -7.27 0.72
C VAL A 72 -22.03 -7.42 1.37
N PHE A 73 -23.05 -7.58 0.54
CA PHE A 73 -24.41 -7.86 0.94
C PHE A 73 -24.73 -9.36 0.84
N ALA A 74 -25.83 -9.79 1.48
CA ALA A 74 -26.23 -11.19 1.53
C ALA A 74 -26.64 -11.76 0.16
N ASP A 75 -27.05 -10.90 -0.76
CA ASP A 75 -27.44 -11.26 -2.13
C ASP A 75 -26.25 -11.32 -3.12
N ALA A 76 -25.02 -11.25 -2.63
CA ALA A 76 -23.84 -11.45 -3.47
C ALA A 76 -23.92 -12.82 -4.15
N HIS A 77 -23.73 -12.85 -5.47
CA HIS A 77 -23.95 -14.04 -6.30
C HIS A 77 -23.16 -15.27 -5.84
N ASP A 78 -21.92 -15.07 -5.39
CA ASP A 78 -21.04 -16.14 -4.88
C ASP A 78 -20.17 -15.61 -3.74
N LEU A 79 -20.48 -16.03 -2.52
CA LEU A 79 -19.77 -15.62 -1.31
C LEU A 79 -18.34 -16.17 -1.26
N GLU A 80 -18.05 -17.29 -1.90
CA GLU A 80 -16.71 -17.87 -1.94
C GLU A 80 -15.79 -17.04 -2.84
N VAL A 81 -16.29 -16.68 -4.03
CA VAL A 81 -15.58 -15.78 -4.96
C VAL A 81 -15.40 -14.41 -4.33
N ALA A 82 -16.43 -13.85 -3.70
CA ALA A 82 -16.37 -12.56 -3.02
C ALA A 82 -15.35 -12.58 -1.87
N ALA A 83 -15.26 -13.64 -1.08
CA ALA A 83 -14.30 -13.77 0.02
C ALA A 83 -12.85 -13.87 -0.48
N LYS A 84 -12.61 -14.63 -1.56
CA LYS A 84 -11.29 -14.69 -2.21
C LYS A 84 -10.88 -13.35 -2.79
N ALA A 85 -11.81 -12.63 -3.42
CA ALA A 85 -11.58 -11.29 -3.94
C ALA A 85 -11.29 -10.29 -2.81
N ALA A 86 -12.01 -10.36 -1.70
CA ALA A 86 -11.77 -9.53 -0.51
C ALA A 86 -10.37 -9.79 0.09
N ALA A 87 -9.98 -11.07 0.26
CA ALA A 87 -8.67 -11.45 0.74
C ALA A 87 -7.55 -10.98 -0.22
N GLY A 88 -7.71 -11.23 -1.52
CA GLY A 88 -6.77 -10.79 -2.55
C GLY A 88 -6.64 -9.27 -2.60
N GLY A 89 -7.75 -8.54 -2.50
CA GLY A 89 -7.76 -7.08 -2.56
C GLY A 89 -7.07 -6.38 -1.39
N ILE A 90 -6.90 -7.06 -0.26
CA ILE A 90 -6.19 -6.50 0.91
C ILE A 90 -4.80 -7.10 1.11
N PHE A 91 -4.63 -8.41 0.93
CA PHE A 91 -3.35 -9.07 1.25
C PHE A 91 -2.34 -9.04 0.09
N TYR A 92 -2.80 -8.76 -1.13
CA TYR A 92 -1.89 -8.56 -2.25
C TYR A 92 -0.85 -7.47 -1.91
N ASN A 93 0.40 -7.72 -2.28
CA ASN A 93 1.53 -6.83 -2.00
C ASN A 93 1.57 -6.37 -0.53
N GLN A 94 1.45 -7.31 0.42
CA GLN A 94 1.50 -7.08 1.87
C GLN A 94 0.44 -6.09 2.40
N GLY A 95 -0.61 -5.78 1.63
CA GLY A 95 -1.60 -4.77 1.96
C GLY A 95 -1.14 -3.33 1.75
N GLU A 96 -0.03 -3.12 1.02
CA GLU A 96 0.59 -1.80 0.81
C GLU A 96 0.11 -1.09 -0.46
N VAL A 97 -0.86 -1.67 -1.19
CA VAL A 97 -1.44 -1.02 -2.38
C VAL A 97 -2.31 0.16 -1.98
N CYS A 98 -2.18 1.31 -2.66
CA CYS A 98 -2.95 2.53 -2.37
C CYS A 98 -4.47 2.33 -2.47
N THR A 99 -4.92 1.42 -3.32
CA THR A 99 -6.33 1.05 -3.52
C THR A 99 -6.77 -0.16 -2.69
N ALA A 100 -5.92 -0.70 -1.81
CA ALA A 100 -6.26 -1.86 -0.99
C ALA A 100 -7.58 -1.64 -0.24
N ALA A 101 -8.51 -2.59 -0.38
CA ALA A 101 -9.83 -2.53 0.21
C ALA A 101 -9.79 -2.92 1.71
N SER A 102 -9.13 -2.06 2.49
CA SER A 102 -8.74 -2.32 3.88
C SER A 102 -9.89 -2.24 4.91
N ARG A 103 -11.10 -1.84 4.47
CA ARG A 103 -12.30 -1.83 5.30
C ARG A 103 -13.35 -2.74 4.69
N LEU A 104 -13.45 -3.96 5.22
CA LEU A 104 -14.47 -4.92 4.79
C LEU A 104 -15.76 -4.69 5.58
N LEU A 105 -16.80 -4.23 4.87
CA LEU A 105 -18.14 -3.98 5.41
C LEU A 105 -19.06 -5.09 4.94
N VAL A 106 -19.53 -5.92 5.87
CA VAL A 106 -20.31 -7.12 5.55
C VAL A 106 -21.70 -7.01 6.19
N GLU A 107 -22.73 -7.32 5.44
CA GLU A 107 -24.08 -7.41 5.97
C GLU A 107 -24.13 -8.37 7.18
N ARG A 108 -24.82 -7.96 8.22
CA ARG A 108 -24.80 -8.64 9.53
C ARG A 108 -25.24 -10.11 9.43
N SER A 109 -26.19 -10.42 8.57
CA SER A 109 -26.75 -11.76 8.38
C SER A 109 -25.72 -12.81 7.91
N ILE A 110 -24.72 -12.39 7.13
CA ILE A 110 -23.70 -13.28 6.56
C ILE A 110 -22.30 -13.07 7.18
N LYS A 111 -22.17 -12.15 8.14
CA LYS A 111 -20.87 -11.67 8.64
C LYS A 111 -19.96 -12.81 9.11
N ASP A 112 -20.44 -13.70 9.95
CA ASP A 112 -19.58 -14.70 10.60
C ASP A 112 -19.12 -15.74 9.56
N GLU A 113 -20.02 -16.19 8.68
CA GLU A 113 -19.70 -17.09 7.58
C GLU A 113 -18.70 -16.43 6.61
N PHE A 114 -18.95 -15.20 6.20
CA PHE A 114 -18.09 -14.49 5.26
C PHE A 114 -16.69 -14.26 5.83
N VAL A 115 -16.59 -13.83 7.10
CA VAL A 115 -15.29 -13.68 7.78
C VAL A 115 -14.53 -15.00 7.86
N ALA A 116 -15.22 -16.11 8.12
CA ALA A 116 -14.56 -17.42 8.14
C ALA A 116 -13.96 -17.78 6.76
N ARG A 117 -14.66 -17.48 5.66
CA ARG A 117 -14.15 -17.67 4.29
C ARG A 117 -12.94 -16.78 3.98
N VAL A 118 -12.98 -15.49 4.37
CA VAL A 118 -11.86 -14.56 4.20
C VAL A 118 -10.64 -15.04 5.00
N VAL A 119 -10.84 -15.52 6.24
CA VAL A 119 -9.77 -16.09 7.06
C VAL A 119 -9.17 -17.35 6.40
N ALA A 120 -10.00 -18.22 5.82
CA ALA A 120 -9.51 -19.40 5.11
C ALA A 120 -8.65 -19.01 3.89
N ALA A 121 -9.10 -18.05 3.09
CA ALA A 121 -8.34 -17.52 1.96
C ALA A 121 -7.03 -16.84 2.41
N GLY A 122 -7.07 -16.05 3.49
CA GLY A 122 -5.90 -15.36 4.03
C GLY A 122 -4.83 -16.31 4.57
N LYS A 123 -5.20 -17.48 5.10
CA LYS A 123 -4.24 -18.51 5.56
C LYS A 123 -3.32 -19.02 4.45
N ALA A 124 -3.76 -18.99 3.21
CA ALA A 124 -2.96 -19.39 2.06
C ALA A 124 -1.94 -18.30 1.62
N MET A 125 -2.14 -17.05 2.05
CA MET A 125 -1.31 -15.90 1.66
C MET A 125 -0.19 -15.67 2.68
N ARG A 126 0.73 -16.65 2.79
CA ARG A 126 1.89 -16.53 3.68
C ARG A 126 3.08 -15.93 2.94
N PRO A 127 3.88 -15.06 3.60
CA PRO A 127 5.15 -14.60 3.05
C PRO A 127 6.09 -15.78 2.75
N ARG A 128 6.75 -15.71 1.60
CA ARG A 128 7.78 -16.66 1.17
C ARG A 128 8.98 -15.91 0.62
N HIS A 129 10.05 -16.65 0.31
CA HIS A 129 11.22 -16.07 -0.32
C HIS A 129 10.81 -15.38 -1.65
N PRO A 130 11.23 -14.13 -1.91
CA PRO A 130 10.75 -13.34 -3.06
C PRO A 130 11.13 -13.93 -4.43
N LEU A 131 12.11 -14.82 -4.49
CA LEU A 131 12.49 -15.53 -5.72
C LEU A 131 11.76 -16.88 -5.89
N ASP A 132 10.86 -17.26 -4.96
CA ASP A 132 9.97 -18.40 -5.13
C ASP A 132 8.83 -18.02 -6.10
N PRO A 133 8.73 -18.64 -7.29
CA PRO A 133 7.64 -18.33 -8.25
C PRO A 133 6.23 -18.60 -7.69
N GLY A 134 6.12 -19.43 -6.64
CA GLY A 134 4.87 -19.73 -5.95
C GLY A 134 4.58 -18.83 -4.76
N ALA A 135 5.39 -17.83 -4.47
CA ALA A 135 5.18 -16.92 -3.35
C ALA A 135 3.95 -16.04 -3.57
N PRO A 136 2.90 -16.13 -2.72
CA PRO A 136 1.72 -15.26 -2.82
C PRO A 136 2.01 -13.83 -2.34
N MET A 137 3.01 -13.65 -1.49
CA MET A 137 3.51 -12.35 -1.04
C MET A 137 4.97 -12.46 -0.56
N GLY A 138 5.69 -11.35 -0.61
CA GLY A 138 7.05 -11.20 -0.10
C GLY A 138 7.11 -10.62 1.31
N ALA A 139 8.28 -10.09 1.67
CA ALA A 139 8.50 -9.41 2.94
C ALA A 139 7.99 -7.97 2.92
N MET A 140 7.77 -7.39 4.10
CA MET A 140 7.59 -5.95 4.26
C MET A 140 8.84 -5.20 3.81
N VAL A 141 8.68 -3.93 3.41
CA VAL A 141 9.77 -3.10 2.86
C VAL A 141 10.94 -2.94 3.83
N ASP A 142 10.68 -2.79 5.13
CA ASP A 142 11.71 -2.67 6.17
C ASP A 142 11.14 -3.02 7.57
N GLU A 143 12.06 -3.06 8.54
CA GLU A 143 11.73 -3.32 9.95
C GLU A 143 10.84 -2.23 10.55
N GLY A 144 11.05 -0.97 10.19
CA GLY A 144 10.25 0.15 10.70
C GLY A 144 8.80 0.06 10.28
N GLN A 145 8.53 -0.39 9.05
CA GLN A 145 7.17 -0.62 8.58
C GLN A 145 6.55 -1.86 9.25
N THR A 146 7.32 -2.93 9.43
CA THR A 146 6.88 -4.13 10.16
C THR A 146 6.44 -3.76 11.57
N GLN A 147 7.26 -3.02 12.31
CA GLN A 147 6.94 -2.59 13.67
C GLN A 147 5.69 -1.71 13.70
N ARG A 148 5.55 -0.78 12.77
CA ARG A 148 4.36 0.07 12.66
C ARG A 148 3.08 -0.75 12.47
N VAL A 149 3.12 -1.79 11.65
CA VAL A 149 1.96 -2.69 11.46
C VAL A 149 1.62 -3.41 12.75
N LEU A 150 2.61 -3.96 13.45
CA LEU A 150 2.41 -4.64 14.74
C LEU A 150 1.83 -3.68 15.80
N ASP A 151 2.36 -2.46 15.89
CA ASP A 151 1.85 -1.43 16.83
C ASP A 151 0.37 -1.08 16.54
N TYR A 152 -0.03 -0.98 15.27
CA TYR A 152 -1.42 -0.74 14.90
C TYR A 152 -2.34 -1.92 15.24
N ILE A 153 -1.85 -3.15 15.12
CA ILE A 153 -2.61 -4.35 15.54
C ILE A 153 -2.83 -4.32 17.05
N GLU A 154 -1.79 -4.06 17.83
CA GLU A 154 -1.92 -3.96 19.30
C GLU A 154 -2.86 -2.81 19.72
N LYS A 155 -2.78 -1.66 19.05
CA LYS A 155 -3.71 -0.56 19.25
C LYS A 155 -5.16 -0.97 18.98
N GLY A 156 -5.42 -1.65 17.84
CA GLY A 156 -6.75 -2.16 17.52
C GLY A 156 -7.29 -3.13 18.57
N LYS A 157 -6.44 -4.04 19.08
CA LYS A 157 -6.80 -4.95 20.18
C LYS A 157 -7.14 -4.18 21.47
N ALA A 158 -6.34 -3.17 21.80
CA ALA A 158 -6.59 -2.32 22.98
C ALA A 158 -7.90 -1.51 22.86
N GLU A 159 -8.31 -1.16 21.65
CA GLU A 159 -9.59 -0.51 21.34
C GLU A 159 -10.77 -1.50 21.25
N GLY A 160 -10.57 -2.79 21.54
CA GLY A 160 -11.62 -3.82 21.60
C GLY A 160 -11.82 -4.60 20.30
N ALA A 161 -10.96 -4.46 19.30
CA ALA A 161 -11.04 -5.26 18.10
C ALA A 161 -10.61 -6.72 18.36
N ARG A 162 -11.33 -7.66 17.76
CA ARG A 162 -10.99 -9.09 17.81
C ARG A 162 -10.04 -9.44 16.69
N LEU A 163 -8.87 -9.95 17.02
CA LEU A 163 -7.94 -10.51 16.04
C LEU A 163 -8.49 -11.82 15.47
N ALA A 164 -8.70 -11.88 14.16
CA ALA A 164 -9.25 -13.04 13.48
C ALA A 164 -8.16 -13.96 12.89
N LEU A 165 -7.03 -13.39 12.44
CA LEU A 165 -5.91 -14.11 11.83
C LEU A 165 -4.62 -13.30 11.94
N GLY A 166 -3.48 -13.97 12.09
CA GLY A 166 -2.14 -13.36 12.10
C GLY A 166 -1.89 -12.53 13.36
N GLY A 167 -1.44 -11.29 13.17
CA GLY A 167 -1.17 -10.36 14.27
C GLY A 167 0.20 -10.51 14.89
N GLN A 168 1.09 -11.26 14.28
CA GLN A 168 2.47 -11.45 14.73
C GLN A 168 3.41 -11.48 13.52
N ARG A 169 4.70 -11.33 13.78
CA ARG A 169 5.72 -11.50 12.73
C ARG A 169 5.59 -12.90 12.12
N ALA A 170 5.53 -12.96 10.80
CA ALA A 170 5.54 -14.23 10.09
C ALA A 170 6.96 -14.80 10.03
N GLU A 171 7.07 -16.11 10.22
CA GLU A 171 8.29 -16.84 9.86
C GLU A 171 8.26 -17.06 8.34
N VAL A 172 9.34 -16.67 7.67
CA VAL A 172 9.54 -16.95 6.25
C VAL A 172 10.03 -18.38 6.13
N VAL A 173 9.25 -19.23 5.47
CA VAL A 173 9.59 -20.62 5.18
C VAL A 173 10.32 -20.71 3.86
#